data_0b9d82b6725f19d095ca1235f389ed41
#
_entry.id   0b9d82b6725f19d095ca1235f389ed41
#
_cell.length_a   1.000
_cell.length_b   1.000
_cell.length_c   1.000
_cell.angle_alpha   90.00
_cell.angle_beta   90.00
_cell.angle_gamma   90.00
#
_symmetry.space_group_name_H-M   'P 1'
#
loop_
_entity.id
_entity.type
_entity.pdbx_description
1 polymer ?
#
loop_
_entity_poly.entity_id
_entity_poly.type
_entity_poly.pdbx_seq_one_letter_code
_entity_poly.pdbx_strand_id
1 'polypeptide(L)'
;MTRAATTGVVLTVVLAIGAAALWYFFAPSPPGHGGFALARSVPGAQATIWAVGDGADGGSAARAVAARIAAGHPDGLLYLGDVYERGTEADFRNKYATTYGQLAPITAPTPGNHDWPRHTSGYDPYWSRALRRAETSAWYAFRAGGWTILSINSETDHAPGSPQLRWLQSRLRKPGTCRIAVWHRPRYGAGLQHGDAPDMAPVWDALRGKAAIVLNGHEHSMQRLRPIDGITTLVSGAGGHSHHELSTADPRLAFGDDRRYGALRLRLREGVARYAFVTDAGRVLDSGTVRCRPLRAATP
;
A
#
# COMPACT_ATOMS: atom_id res chain seq x y z
N MET A 1 -23.69 -60.83 -12.74
CA MET A 1 -22.75 -60.05 -13.55
C MET A 1 -22.93 -58.56 -13.25
N THR A 2 -22.55 -58.06 -12.12
CA THR A 2 -22.70 -56.62 -11.78
C THR A 2 -21.70 -56.15 -10.70
N ARG A 3 -20.42 -56.48 -10.83
CA ARG A 3 -19.37 -55.97 -9.90
C ARG A 3 -18.18 -55.29 -10.60
N ALA A 4 -18.15 -55.14 -11.89
CA ALA A 4 -17.01 -54.55 -12.61
C ALA A 4 -17.16 -53.05 -12.95
N ALA A 5 -18.36 -52.49 -12.86
CA ALA A 5 -18.59 -51.08 -13.26
C ALA A 5 -18.29 -50.06 -12.18
N THR A 6 -18.36 -50.43 -10.89
CA THR A 6 -18.17 -49.50 -9.77
C THR A 6 -16.71 -49.19 -9.47
N THR A 7 -15.79 -50.14 -9.72
CA THR A 7 -14.36 -49.94 -9.45
C THR A 7 -13.69 -48.99 -10.44
N GLY A 8 -14.13 -48.99 -11.69
CA GLY A 8 -13.57 -48.08 -12.73
C GLY A 8 -13.90 -46.62 -12.53
N VAL A 9 -15.10 -46.31 -12.04
CA VAL A 9 -15.53 -44.92 -11.81
C VAL A 9 -14.82 -44.29 -10.60
N VAL A 10 -14.61 -45.06 -9.53
CA VAL A 10 -13.89 -44.58 -8.35
C VAL A 10 -12.41 -44.33 -8.65
N LEU A 11 -11.77 -45.18 -9.46
CA LEU A 11 -10.37 -45.02 -9.84
C LEU A 11 -10.17 -43.80 -10.76
N THR A 12 -11.09 -43.53 -11.67
CA THR A 12 -11.03 -42.38 -12.57
C THR A 12 -11.24 -41.07 -11.83
N VAL A 13 -12.14 -41.03 -10.84
CA VAL A 13 -12.38 -39.84 -10.00
C VAL A 13 -11.18 -39.55 -9.08
N VAL A 14 -10.58 -40.57 -8.49
CA VAL A 14 -9.39 -40.39 -7.63
C VAL A 14 -8.18 -39.93 -8.44
N LEU A 15 -7.99 -40.44 -9.64
CA LEU A 15 -6.92 -40.00 -10.55
C LEU A 15 -7.16 -38.56 -11.04
N ALA A 16 -8.40 -38.16 -11.30
CA ALA A 16 -8.74 -36.80 -11.71
C ALA A 16 -8.55 -35.78 -10.56
N ILE A 17 -8.90 -36.14 -9.34
CA ILE A 17 -8.66 -35.30 -8.14
C ILE A 17 -7.16 -35.23 -7.85
N GLY A 18 -6.42 -36.31 -7.96
CA GLY A 18 -4.96 -36.34 -7.79
C GLY A 18 -4.24 -35.49 -8.85
N ALA A 19 -4.65 -35.54 -10.10
CA ALA A 19 -4.10 -34.75 -11.20
C ALA A 19 -4.44 -33.26 -11.05
N ALA A 20 -5.65 -32.91 -10.60
CA ALA A 20 -6.06 -31.55 -10.34
C ALA A 20 -5.31 -30.99 -9.12
N ALA A 21 -5.09 -31.77 -8.06
CA ALA A 21 -4.30 -31.34 -6.90
C ALA A 21 -2.81 -31.17 -7.26
N LEU A 22 -2.24 -32.10 -8.04
CA LEU A 22 -0.87 -31.94 -8.56
C LEU A 22 -0.74 -30.73 -9.49
N TRP A 23 -1.73 -30.47 -10.33
CA TRP A 23 -1.73 -29.31 -11.20
C TRP A 23 -1.82 -27.99 -10.40
N TYR A 24 -2.58 -27.98 -9.29
CA TYR A 24 -2.65 -26.83 -8.38
C TYR A 24 -1.33 -26.57 -7.65
N PHE A 25 -0.57 -27.63 -7.31
CA PHE A 25 0.74 -27.51 -6.67
C PHE A 25 1.89 -27.23 -7.65
N PHE A 26 1.76 -27.63 -8.92
CA PHE A 26 2.79 -27.47 -9.96
C PHE A 26 2.38 -26.50 -11.06
N ALA A 27 1.18 -25.93 -11.03
CA ALA A 27 0.84 -24.84 -11.94
C ALA A 27 1.89 -23.74 -11.72
N PRO A 28 2.57 -23.25 -12.78
CA PRO A 28 3.44 -22.10 -12.64
C PRO A 28 2.60 -21.00 -11.99
N SER A 29 3.09 -20.47 -10.88
CA SER A 29 2.46 -19.30 -10.26
C SER A 29 2.19 -18.30 -11.38
N PRO A 30 1.00 -17.69 -11.47
CA PRO A 30 0.74 -16.68 -12.48
C PRO A 30 1.91 -15.71 -12.49
N PRO A 31 2.38 -15.26 -13.65
CA PRO A 31 3.61 -14.49 -13.79
C PRO A 31 3.62 -13.41 -12.72
N GLY A 32 4.64 -13.47 -11.86
CA GLY A 32 4.66 -12.77 -10.59
C GLY A 32 4.41 -11.29 -10.82
N HIS A 33 3.32 -10.77 -10.26
CA HIS A 33 2.88 -9.40 -10.35
C HIS A 33 3.87 -8.38 -9.74
N GLY A 34 5.15 -8.63 -9.79
CA GLY A 34 6.24 -7.77 -9.28
C GLY A 34 7.25 -7.37 -10.35
N GLY A 35 6.98 -7.66 -11.63
CA GLY A 35 7.95 -7.47 -12.72
C GLY A 35 8.13 -6.03 -13.17
N PHE A 36 7.13 -5.18 -13.07
CA PHE A 36 7.18 -3.79 -13.51
C PHE A 36 6.60 -2.83 -12.46
N ALA A 37 7.06 -1.58 -12.49
CA ALA A 37 6.49 -0.54 -11.64
C ALA A 37 5.17 -0.05 -12.24
N LEU A 38 4.05 -0.23 -11.53
CA LEU A 38 2.76 0.32 -11.93
C LEU A 38 2.83 1.84 -11.98
N ALA A 39 3.39 2.47 -10.95
CA ALA A 39 3.65 3.89 -10.93
C ALA A 39 4.96 4.26 -11.66
N ARG A 40 4.98 5.44 -12.26
CA ARG A 40 6.18 6.00 -12.87
C ARG A 40 7.12 6.54 -11.80
N SER A 41 8.42 6.40 -12.01
CA SER A 41 9.39 7.11 -11.19
C SER A 41 9.26 8.62 -11.42
N VAL A 42 9.33 9.38 -10.32
CA VAL A 42 9.36 10.84 -10.35
C VAL A 42 10.81 11.27 -10.60
N PRO A 43 11.12 11.92 -11.72
CA PRO A 43 12.49 12.36 -12.02
C PRO A 43 12.92 13.49 -11.08
N GLY A 44 14.24 13.70 -11.01
CA GLY A 44 14.83 14.81 -10.25
C GLY A 44 15.35 14.42 -8.87
N ALA A 45 16.18 15.31 -8.33
CA ALA A 45 16.84 15.14 -7.02
C ALA A 45 15.91 15.41 -5.83
N GLN A 46 14.76 16.03 -6.09
CA GLN A 46 13.73 16.34 -5.09
C GLN A 46 12.36 15.93 -5.62
N ALA A 47 11.42 15.62 -4.72
CA ALA A 47 10.05 15.33 -5.05
C ALA A 47 9.10 15.72 -3.91
N THR A 48 7.94 16.25 -4.24
CA THR A 48 6.81 16.45 -3.33
C THR A 48 5.80 15.35 -3.57
N ILE A 49 5.71 14.42 -2.65
CA ILE A 49 4.79 13.29 -2.68
C ILE A 49 3.72 13.49 -1.61
N TRP A 50 2.47 13.22 -1.95
CA TRP A 50 1.41 13.13 -0.97
C TRP A 50 1.01 11.67 -0.76
N ALA A 51 0.52 11.35 0.42
CA ALA A 51 0.04 10.01 0.76
C ALA A 51 -1.29 10.10 1.50
N VAL A 52 -2.27 9.32 1.07
CA VAL A 52 -3.61 9.26 1.67
C VAL A 52 -4.26 7.92 1.33
N GLY A 53 -4.97 7.33 2.26
CA GLY A 53 -5.87 6.20 2.07
C GLY A 53 -7.28 6.50 2.56
N ASP A 54 -8.17 5.54 2.39
CA ASP A 54 -9.49 5.52 3.04
C ASP A 54 -10.35 6.75 2.70
N GLY A 55 -10.18 7.28 1.49
CA GLY A 55 -10.77 8.54 1.08
C GLY A 55 -11.87 8.42 0.05
N ALA A 56 -11.87 7.39 -0.77
CA ALA A 56 -12.73 7.33 -1.95
C ALA A 56 -14.13 6.78 -1.62
N ASP A 57 -14.90 7.53 -0.85
CA ASP A 57 -16.31 7.26 -0.56
C ASP A 57 -17.29 8.08 -1.43
N GLY A 58 -16.78 9.03 -2.22
CA GLY A 58 -17.59 9.94 -3.06
C GLY A 58 -18.10 11.16 -2.30
N GLY A 59 -17.75 11.33 -1.03
CA GLY A 59 -18.24 12.38 -0.14
C GLY A 59 -17.57 13.76 -0.35
N SER A 60 -18.06 14.76 0.35
CA SER A 60 -17.49 16.12 0.32
C SER A 60 -16.13 16.21 0.97
N ALA A 61 -15.89 15.44 2.05
CA ALA A 61 -14.60 15.35 2.73
C ALA A 61 -13.52 14.82 1.79
N ALA A 62 -13.80 13.72 1.07
CA ALA A 62 -12.91 13.16 0.05
C ALA A 62 -12.54 14.18 -1.03
N ARG A 63 -13.52 14.95 -1.53
CA ARG A 63 -13.28 16.02 -2.50
C ARG A 63 -12.42 17.13 -1.93
N ALA A 64 -12.65 17.54 -0.68
CA ALA A 64 -11.87 18.60 -0.03
C ALA A 64 -10.40 18.18 0.17
N VAL A 65 -10.15 16.95 0.63
CA VAL A 65 -8.79 16.40 0.75
C VAL A 65 -8.11 16.30 -0.62
N ALA A 66 -8.78 15.76 -1.64
CA ALA A 66 -8.24 15.66 -3.00
C ALA A 66 -7.90 17.04 -3.59
N ALA A 67 -8.77 18.04 -3.38
CA ALA A 67 -8.52 19.43 -3.80
C ALA A 67 -7.32 20.04 -3.06
N ARG A 68 -7.17 19.76 -1.76
CA ARG A 68 -6.00 20.19 -0.97
C ARG A 68 -4.71 19.59 -1.50
N ILE A 69 -4.72 18.29 -1.84
CA ILE A 69 -3.56 17.62 -2.43
C ILE A 69 -3.21 18.26 -3.77
N ALA A 70 -4.20 18.44 -4.66
CA ALA A 70 -4.00 19.05 -5.98
C ALA A 70 -3.43 20.46 -5.89
N ALA A 71 -3.95 21.30 -4.98
CA ALA A 71 -3.45 22.65 -4.71
C ALA A 71 -2.01 22.67 -4.18
N GLY A 72 -1.52 21.54 -3.66
CA GLY A 72 -0.12 21.35 -3.25
C GLY A 72 0.84 21.05 -4.39
N HIS A 73 0.37 20.98 -5.65
CA HIS A 73 1.15 20.67 -6.84
C HIS A 73 2.08 19.45 -6.66
N PRO A 74 1.54 18.27 -6.32
CA PRO A 74 2.35 17.08 -6.09
C PRO A 74 3.01 16.55 -7.36
N ASP A 75 4.24 16.05 -7.20
CA ASP A 75 4.91 15.26 -8.22
C ASP A 75 4.38 13.81 -8.27
N GLY A 76 3.72 13.35 -7.20
CA GLY A 76 3.10 12.04 -7.10
C GLY A 76 2.18 11.91 -5.89
N LEU A 77 1.24 10.98 -5.99
CA LEU A 77 0.32 10.58 -4.92
C LEU A 77 0.51 9.10 -4.60
N LEU A 78 0.73 8.76 -3.34
CA LEU A 78 0.57 7.40 -2.82
C LEU A 78 -0.86 7.25 -2.34
N TYR A 79 -1.67 6.46 -3.05
CA TYR A 79 -3.00 6.12 -2.58
C TYR A 79 -2.92 4.81 -1.81
N LEU A 80 -3.17 4.86 -0.50
CA LEU A 80 -2.83 3.81 0.46
C LEU A 80 -3.96 2.78 0.67
N GLY A 81 -4.85 2.67 -0.31
CA GLY A 81 -5.91 1.67 -0.32
C GLY A 81 -7.29 2.22 -0.02
N ASP A 82 -8.26 1.39 -0.28
CA ASP A 82 -9.68 1.48 -0.06
C ASP A 82 -10.45 2.49 -0.90
N VAL A 83 -11.21 1.91 -1.83
CA VAL A 83 -12.30 2.57 -2.56
C VAL A 83 -13.62 1.94 -2.13
N TYR A 84 -14.42 2.68 -1.44
CA TYR A 84 -15.61 2.18 -0.72
C TYR A 84 -16.81 1.93 -1.61
N GLU A 85 -17.73 0.98 -1.29
CA GLU A 85 -17.58 0.08 -0.11
C GLU A 85 -16.90 -1.24 -0.46
N ARG A 86 -16.72 -1.60 -1.73
CA ARG A 86 -16.28 -2.92 -2.16
C ARG A 86 -15.29 -2.92 -3.30
N GLY A 87 -14.71 -1.76 -3.65
CA GLY A 87 -13.75 -1.64 -4.73
C GLY A 87 -14.27 -2.13 -6.09
N THR A 88 -15.58 -2.03 -6.33
CA THR A 88 -16.18 -2.43 -7.60
C THR A 88 -15.83 -1.42 -8.71
N GLU A 89 -16.04 -1.80 -9.98
CA GLU A 89 -15.91 -0.84 -11.09
C GLU A 89 -16.80 0.39 -10.87
N ALA A 90 -18.00 0.19 -10.34
CA ALA A 90 -18.93 1.28 -10.03
C ALA A 90 -18.38 2.19 -8.91
N ASP A 91 -17.75 1.62 -7.87
CA ASP A 91 -17.13 2.41 -6.80
C ASP A 91 -15.97 3.23 -7.35
N PHE A 92 -15.09 2.64 -8.15
CA PHE A 92 -14.00 3.37 -8.81
C PHE A 92 -14.52 4.50 -9.70
N ARG A 93 -15.56 4.24 -10.52
CA ARG A 93 -16.14 5.24 -11.42
C ARG A 93 -16.86 6.36 -10.67
N ASN A 94 -17.66 6.02 -9.66
CA ASN A 94 -18.58 6.96 -9.04
C ASN A 94 -17.99 7.64 -7.78
N LYS A 95 -16.96 7.05 -7.18
CA LYS A 95 -16.37 7.53 -5.92
C LYS A 95 -14.92 7.96 -6.11
N TYR A 96 -14.01 7.06 -6.53
CA TYR A 96 -12.61 7.46 -6.74
C TYR A 96 -12.48 8.49 -7.88
N ALA A 97 -13.04 8.22 -9.05
CA ALA A 97 -12.90 9.11 -10.21
C ALA A 97 -13.52 10.50 -9.98
N THR A 98 -14.57 10.59 -9.18
CA THR A 98 -15.25 11.87 -8.88
C THR A 98 -14.62 12.65 -7.72
N THR A 99 -13.67 12.08 -7.01
CA THR A 99 -12.94 12.70 -5.90
C THR A 99 -11.44 12.83 -6.24
N TYR A 100 -10.70 11.74 -6.19
CA TYR A 100 -9.25 11.68 -6.45
C TYR A 100 -8.88 11.53 -7.94
N GLY A 101 -9.85 11.35 -8.85
CA GLY A 101 -9.60 10.98 -10.24
C GLY A 101 -8.71 11.96 -11.01
N GLN A 102 -8.75 13.26 -10.69
CA GLN A 102 -7.83 14.25 -11.27
C GLN A 102 -6.34 13.96 -10.95
N LEU A 103 -6.07 13.24 -9.87
CA LEU A 103 -4.73 12.87 -9.44
C LEU A 103 -4.31 11.48 -9.96
N ALA A 104 -5.23 10.73 -10.58
CA ALA A 104 -4.96 9.35 -11.02
C ALA A 104 -3.72 9.21 -11.93
N PRO A 105 -3.40 10.14 -12.85
CA PRO A 105 -2.21 10.02 -13.69
C PRO A 105 -0.87 10.05 -12.96
N ILE A 106 -0.85 10.62 -11.75
CA ILE A 106 0.36 10.71 -10.89
C ILE A 106 0.25 9.81 -9.67
N THR A 107 -0.80 8.98 -9.59
CA THR A 107 -1.01 8.09 -8.44
C THR A 107 -0.18 6.82 -8.54
N ALA A 108 0.43 6.46 -7.44
CA ALA A 108 0.98 5.14 -7.16
C ALA A 108 0.02 4.41 -6.22
N PRO A 109 -0.89 3.56 -6.75
CA PRO A 109 -1.92 2.94 -5.95
C PRO A 109 -1.40 1.73 -5.19
N THR A 110 -1.84 1.57 -3.96
CA THR A 110 -1.66 0.39 -3.12
C THR A 110 -3.06 -0.14 -2.79
N PRO A 111 -3.39 -1.42 -2.99
CA PRO A 111 -4.74 -1.91 -2.70
C PRO A 111 -4.98 -2.05 -1.20
N GLY A 112 -6.25 -1.86 -0.79
CA GLY A 112 -6.73 -2.15 0.54
C GLY A 112 -7.73 -3.31 0.57
N ASN A 113 -8.27 -3.59 1.75
CA ASN A 113 -9.16 -4.74 1.95
C ASN A 113 -10.54 -4.57 1.29
N HIS A 114 -10.97 -3.35 1.00
CA HIS A 114 -12.16 -3.08 0.20
C HIS A 114 -11.90 -3.27 -1.29
N ASP A 115 -10.68 -3.03 -1.76
CA ASP A 115 -10.29 -3.13 -3.17
C ASP A 115 -10.02 -4.57 -3.61
N TRP A 116 -9.31 -5.33 -2.77
CA TRP A 116 -8.66 -6.57 -3.19
C TRP A 116 -9.62 -7.72 -3.50
N PRO A 117 -10.71 -7.96 -2.77
CA PRO A 117 -11.62 -9.07 -3.08
C PRO A 117 -12.25 -8.99 -4.48
N ARG A 118 -12.26 -7.82 -5.10
CA ARG A 118 -12.79 -7.58 -6.45
C ARG A 118 -11.78 -6.91 -7.39
N HIS A 119 -10.48 -7.05 -7.10
CA HIS A 119 -9.43 -6.34 -7.84
C HIS A 119 -9.50 -6.57 -9.35
N THR A 120 -9.81 -7.78 -9.80
CA THR A 120 -9.89 -8.13 -11.23
C THR A 120 -11.00 -7.40 -12.00
N SER A 121 -12.06 -6.97 -11.31
CA SER A 121 -13.20 -6.24 -11.92
C SER A 121 -13.20 -4.73 -11.58
N GLY A 122 -12.54 -4.31 -10.53
CA GLY A 122 -12.50 -2.92 -10.06
C GLY A 122 -11.11 -2.30 -10.17
N TYR A 123 -10.23 -2.65 -9.25
CA TYR A 123 -8.89 -2.09 -9.10
C TYR A 123 -8.03 -2.23 -10.37
N ASP A 124 -7.87 -3.44 -10.86
CA ASP A 124 -6.98 -3.72 -12.00
C ASP A 124 -7.40 -2.97 -13.27
N PRO A 125 -8.64 -3.07 -13.76
CA PRO A 125 -9.04 -2.37 -14.98
C PRO A 125 -9.04 -0.84 -14.81
N TYR A 126 -9.34 -0.33 -13.61
CA TYR A 126 -9.27 1.10 -13.36
C TYR A 126 -7.83 1.63 -13.47
N TRP A 127 -6.88 1.03 -12.74
CA TRP A 127 -5.50 1.49 -12.72
C TRP A 127 -4.75 1.21 -14.01
N SER A 128 -5.04 0.09 -14.69
CA SER A 128 -4.53 -0.18 -16.04
C SER A 128 -4.86 0.98 -16.98
N ARG A 129 -6.11 1.40 -17.00
CA ARG A 129 -6.60 2.51 -17.84
C ARG A 129 -6.01 3.85 -17.40
N ALA A 130 -6.12 4.20 -16.14
CA ALA A 130 -5.70 5.49 -15.60
C ALA A 130 -4.20 5.74 -15.77
N LEU A 131 -3.38 4.70 -15.60
CA LEU A 131 -1.92 4.77 -15.72
C LEU A 131 -1.39 4.38 -17.11
N ARG A 132 -2.28 4.03 -18.04
CA ARG A 132 -1.94 3.57 -19.39
C ARG A 132 -0.95 2.42 -19.37
N ARG A 133 -1.28 1.37 -18.63
CA ARG A 133 -0.52 0.14 -18.51
C ARG A 133 -1.33 -1.04 -19.07
N ALA A 134 -0.66 -1.98 -19.73
CA ALA A 134 -1.31 -3.18 -20.23
C ALA A 134 -1.81 -4.07 -19.08
N GLU A 135 -1.05 -4.09 -17.98
CA GLU A 135 -1.32 -4.92 -16.81
C GLU A 135 -1.09 -4.11 -15.53
N THR A 136 -1.69 -4.55 -14.44
CA THR A 136 -1.45 -4.04 -13.09
C THR A 136 -0.45 -4.92 -12.35
N SER A 137 0.15 -4.35 -11.32
CA SER A 137 1.04 -5.06 -10.41
C SER A 137 0.52 -4.94 -9.00
N ALA A 138 0.34 -6.07 -8.32
CA ALA A 138 -0.14 -6.10 -6.94
C ALA A 138 0.89 -5.53 -5.94
N TRP A 139 2.19 -5.59 -6.29
CA TRP A 139 3.30 -4.99 -5.56
C TRP A 139 4.39 -4.55 -6.55
N TYR A 140 5.06 -3.46 -6.25
CA TYR A 140 6.04 -2.86 -7.14
C TYR A 140 6.96 -1.88 -6.42
N ALA A 141 7.97 -1.35 -7.14
CA ALA A 141 8.86 -0.33 -6.64
C ALA A 141 9.10 0.75 -7.69
N PHE A 142 9.27 1.99 -7.24
CA PHE A 142 9.63 3.12 -8.09
C PHE A 142 10.51 4.11 -7.31
N ARG A 143 11.01 5.14 -7.98
CA ARG A 143 11.91 6.14 -7.37
C ARG A 143 11.27 7.52 -7.35
N ALA A 144 11.50 8.27 -6.26
CA ALA A 144 11.10 9.67 -6.14
C ALA A 144 12.08 10.41 -5.22
N GLY A 145 12.61 11.56 -5.64
CA GLY A 145 13.46 12.44 -4.83
C GLY A 145 14.66 11.74 -4.17
N GLY A 146 15.30 10.80 -4.87
CA GLY A 146 16.44 10.02 -4.34
C GLY A 146 16.04 8.83 -3.44
N TRP A 147 14.75 8.59 -3.19
CA TRP A 147 14.24 7.46 -2.41
C TRP A 147 13.70 6.36 -3.32
N THR A 148 13.75 5.12 -2.84
CA THR A 148 13.01 3.99 -3.41
C THR A 148 11.73 3.80 -2.60
N ILE A 149 10.59 3.82 -3.27
CA ILE A 149 9.28 3.53 -2.69
C ILE A 149 8.92 2.11 -3.07
N LEU A 150 8.56 1.30 -2.06
CA LEU A 150 8.18 -0.10 -2.15
C LEU A 150 6.70 -0.20 -1.83
N SER A 151 5.84 -0.38 -2.85
CA SER A 151 4.43 -0.67 -2.67
C SER A 151 4.24 -2.16 -2.46
N ILE A 152 3.62 -2.53 -1.36
CA ILE A 152 3.38 -3.89 -0.88
C ILE A 152 1.87 -4.06 -0.75
N ASN A 153 1.35 -5.24 -1.05
CA ASN A 153 -0.05 -5.55 -0.90
C ASN A 153 -0.27 -6.38 0.37
N SER A 154 -0.92 -5.78 1.38
CA SER A 154 -1.27 -6.46 2.63
C SER A 154 -2.42 -7.47 2.50
N GLU A 155 -3.12 -7.47 1.34
CA GLU A 155 -4.31 -8.28 1.11
C GLU A 155 -4.01 -9.58 0.35
N THR A 156 -2.76 -9.80 -0.04
CA THR A 156 -2.31 -11.03 -0.69
C THR A 156 -1.26 -11.74 0.16
N ASP A 157 -0.90 -12.97 -0.18
CA ASP A 157 0.08 -13.76 0.56
C ASP A 157 1.43 -13.03 0.72
N HIS A 158 1.79 -12.83 1.96
CA HIS A 158 3.04 -12.19 2.38
C HIS A 158 3.77 -13.00 3.47
N ALA A 159 3.36 -14.27 3.66
CA ALA A 159 4.02 -15.20 4.56
C ALA A 159 5.46 -15.51 4.12
N PRO A 160 6.28 -16.09 5.01
CA PRO A 160 7.62 -16.57 4.66
C PRO A 160 7.58 -17.50 3.44
N GLY A 161 8.36 -17.16 2.41
CA GLY A 161 8.39 -17.93 1.16
C GLY A 161 7.35 -17.52 0.10
N SER A 162 6.46 -16.57 0.37
CA SER A 162 5.54 -16.05 -0.64
C SER A 162 6.28 -15.33 -1.77
N PRO A 163 5.69 -15.26 -2.98
CA PRO A 163 6.29 -14.53 -4.10
C PRO A 163 6.56 -13.06 -3.76
N GLN A 164 5.64 -12.39 -3.06
CA GLN A 164 5.78 -11.01 -2.66
C GLN A 164 6.94 -10.81 -1.69
N LEU A 165 7.05 -11.65 -0.64
CA LEU A 165 8.13 -11.51 0.33
C LEU A 165 9.50 -11.81 -0.27
N ARG A 166 9.61 -12.83 -1.17
CA ARG A 166 10.84 -13.08 -1.93
C ARG A 166 11.23 -11.88 -2.80
N TRP A 167 10.25 -11.27 -3.49
CA TRP A 167 10.48 -10.04 -4.26
C TRP A 167 10.98 -8.92 -3.36
N LEU A 168 10.32 -8.64 -2.24
CA LEU A 168 10.72 -7.60 -1.29
C LEU A 168 12.16 -7.83 -0.82
N GLN A 169 12.47 -9.03 -0.36
CA GLN A 169 13.83 -9.40 0.07
C GLN A 169 14.86 -9.18 -1.03
N SER A 170 14.53 -9.50 -2.30
CA SER A 170 15.42 -9.26 -3.44
C SER A 170 15.70 -7.77 -3.65
N ARG A 171 14.68 -6.92 -3.50
CA ARG A 171 14.82 -5.45 -3.60
C ARG A 171 15.67 -4.88 -2.46
N LEU A 172 15.52 -5.44 -1.27
CA LEU A 172 16.22 -4.98 -0.07
C LEU A 172 17.71 -5.37 -0.05
N ARG A 173 18.12 -6.39 -0.83
CA ARG A 173 19.54 -6.74 -1.02
C ARG A 173 20.31 -5.73 -1.88
N LYS A 174 19.63 -4.94 -2.72
CA LYS A 174 20.30 -3.96 -3.58
C LYS A 174 20.81 -2.79 -2.73
N PRO A 175 22.11 -2.43 -2.81
CA PRO A 175 22.62 -1.25 -2.12
C PRO A 175 22.05 0.04 -2.72
N GLY A 176 22.17 1.14 -2.04
CA GLY A 176 22.18 2.45 -2.63
C GLY A 176 21.14 3.44 -2.15
N THR A 177 19.84 3.17 -2.00
CA THR A 177 18.89 4.25 -1.71
C THR A 177 18.18 4.09 -0.37
N CYS A 178 17.80 5.22 0.22
CA CYS A 178 16.84 5.25 1.31
C CYS A 178 15.49 4.71 0.84
N ARG A 179 14.76 4.02 1.70
CA ARG A 179 13.53 3.33 1.35
C ARG A 179 12.37 3.78 2.19
N ILE A 180 11.23 3.94 1.52
CA ILE A 180 9.89 4.07 2.09
C ILE A 180 9.12 2.83 1.66
N ALA A 181 8.53 2.10 2.59
CA ALA A 181 7.62 1.01 2.27
C ALA A 181 6.19 1.46 2.55
N VAL A 182 5.24 1.06 1.68
CA VAL A 182 3.84 1.44 1.78
C VAL A 182 2.96 0.20 1.60
N TRP A 183 1.95 0.07 2.44
CA TRP A 183 0.88 -0.93 2.33
C TRP A 183 -0.33 -0.48 3.15
N HIS A 184 -1.46 -1.16 3.01
CA HIS A 184 -2.71 -0.70 3.60
C HIS A 184 -2.79 -0.97 5.11
N ARG A 185 -2.79 -2.23 5.58
CA ARG A 185 -2.99 -2.60 6.99
C ARG A 185 -1.74 -2.38 7.83
N PRO A 186 -1.72 -1.46 8.80
CA PRO A 186 -0.51 -1.15 9.56
C PRO A 186 -0.06 -2.35 10.40
N ARG A 187 1.24 -2.69 10.35
CA ARG A 187 1.83 -3.66 11.30
C ARG A 187 1.70 -3.17 12.74
N TYR A 188 1.80 -1.86 12.92
CA TYR A 188 1.60 -1.18 14.19
C TYR A 188 0.69 0.03 13.97
N GLY A 189 -0.42 0.07 14.70
CA GLY A 189 -1.41 1.14 14.68
C GLY A 189 -1.96 1.38 16.08
N ALA A 190 -2.37 2.60 16.37
CA ALA A 190 -3.00 2.96 17.64
C ALA A 190 -4.53 3.11 17.52
N GLY A 191 -5.14 2.62 16.43
CA GLY A 191 -6.59 2.61 16.26
C GLY A 191 -7.27 1.62 17.19
N LEU A 192 -8.44 1.98 17.69
CA LEU A 192 -9.26 1.09 18.52
C LEU A 192 -10.05 0.07 17.69
N GLN A 193 -10.27 0.35 16.40
CA GLN A 193 -11.10 -0.50 15.54
C GLN A 193 -10.29 -1.64 14.90
N HIS A 194 -9.10 -1.38 14.42
CA HIS A 194 -8.27 -2.38 13.75
C HIS A 194 -6.95 -2.64 14.48
N GLY A 195 -6.26 -1.58 14.90
CA GLY A 195 -5.00 -1.67 15.66
C GLY A 195 -3.85 -2.27 14.84
N ASP A 196 -3.15 -3.21 15.46
CA ASP A 196 -2.00 -3.89 14.85
C ASP A 196 -2.43 -5.00 13.89
N ALA A 197 -1.73 -5.18 12.76
CA ALA A 197 -1.84 -6.34 11.88
C ALA A 197 -0.65 -7.31 12.09
N PRO A 198 -0.77 -8.31 12.98
CA PRO A 198 0.33 -9.21 13.33
C PRO A 198 0.85 -10.04 12.16
N ASP A 199 0.00 -10.36 11.19
CA ASP A 199 0.31 -11.09 9.97
C ASP A 199 1.32 -10.35 9.06
N MET A 200 1.42 -9.01 9.18
CA MET A 200 2.44 -8.21 8.49
C MET A 200 3.86 -8.33 9.11
N ALA A 201 4.04 -9.13 10.17
CA ALA A 201 5.35 -9.30 10.81
C ALA A 201 6.46 -9.77 9.83
N PRO A 202 6.27 -10.73 8.91
CA PRO A 202 7.33 -11.14 7.98
C PRO A 202 7.80 -10.01 7.06
N VAL A 203 6.89 -9.11 6.64
CA VAL A 203 7.20 -7.92 5.85
C VAL A 203 7.98 -6.92 6.69
N TRP A 204 7.52 -6.66 7.91
CA TRP A 204 8.19 -5.76 8.84
C TRP A 204 9.61 -6.22 9.15
N ASP A 205 9.80 -7.50 9.47
CA ASP A 205 11.10 -8.09 9.78
C ASP A 205 12.09 -7.98 8.61
N ALA A 206 11.60 -8.14 7.38
CA ALA A 206 12.43 -7.95 6.20
C ALA A 206 12.90 -6.48 6.04
N LEU A 207 12.12 -5.51 6.52
CA LEU A 207 12.40 -4.07 6.40
C LEU A 207 13.33 -3.53 7.51
N ARG A 208 13.49 -4.24 8.64
CA ARG A 208 14.36 -3.81 9.75
C ARG A 208 15.77 -3.46 9.26
N GLY A 209 16.25 -2.27 9.62
CA GLY A 209 17.55 -1.75 9.21
C GLY A 209 17.70 -1.44 7.71
N LYS A 210 16.62 -1.57 6.91
CA LYS A 210 16.64 -1.40 5.45
C LYS A 210 15.65 -0.38 4.93
N ALA A 211 14.60 -0.07 5.68
CA ALA A 211 13.66 1.02 5.40
C ALA A 211 13.69 2.04 6.52
N ALA A 212 13.49 3.31 6.21
CA ALA A 212 13.45 4.39 7.18
C ALA A 212 12.02 4.84 7.54
N ILE A 213 11.09 4.62 6.62
CA ILE A 213 9.69 5.05 6.75
C ILE A 213 8.78 3.92 6.29
N VAL A 214 7.68 3.75 7.02
CA VAL A 214 6.52 2.93 6.64
C VAL A 214 5.30 3.83 6.62
N LEU A 215 4.47 3.71 5.56
CA LEU A 215 3.22 4.43 5.40
C LEU A 215 2.06 3.45 5.26
N ASN A 216 0.97 3.72 5.96
CA ASN A 216 -0.23 2.89 5.95
C ASN A 216 -1.51 3.73 5.82
N GLY A 217 -2.61 3.08 5.38
CA GLY A 217 -3.99 3.52 5.51
C GLY A 217 -4.70 2.72 6.59
N HIS A 218 -5.93 2.25 6.28
CA HIS A 218 -6.76 1.33 7.04
C HIS A 218 -7.36 1.90 8.34
N GLU A 219 -6.58 2.57 9.13
CA GLU A 219 -7.05 3.33 10.28
C GLU A 219 -7.47 4.72 9.80
N HIS A 220 -8.76 5.05 9.90
CA HIS A 220 -9.32 6.29 9.38
C HIS A 220 -8.95 7.50 10.24
N SER A 221 -7.66 7.71 10.36
CA SER A 221 -7.04 8.73 11.23
C SER A 221 -5.66 9.13 10.70
N MET A 222 -5.07 10.13 11.30
CA MET A 222 -3.67 10.50 11.07
C MET A 222 -2.85 10.11 12.30
N GLN A 223 -1.84 9.26 12.12
CA GLN A 223 -1.01 8.79 13.24
C GLN A 223 0.47 8.88 12.91
N ARG A 224 1.27 9.24 13.90
CA ARG A 224 2.70 9.00 13.90
C ARG A 224 3.07 8.24 15.16
N LEU A 225 3.67 7.08 14.98
CA LEU A 225 4.21 6.31 16.08
C LEU A 225 5.65 6.74 16.39
N ARG A 226 6.08 6.54 17.62
CA ARG A 226 7.50 6.57 17.98
C ARG A 226 8.23 5.53 17.12
N PRO A 227 9.48 5.79 16.70
CA PRO A 227 10.20 4.83 15.86
C PRO A 227 10.24 3.45 16.51
N ILE A 228 9.87 2.42 15.73
CA ILE A 228 9.93 1.01 16.12
C ILE A 228 11.00 0.36 15.23
N ASP A 229 11.98 -0.31 15.82
CA ASP A 229 13.13 -0.90 15.09
C ASP A 229 13.87 0.13 14.20
N GLY A 230 13.86 1.41 14.58
CA GLY A 230 14.44 2.50 13.81
C GLY A 230 13.61 2.97 12.61
N ILE A 231 12.40 2.43 12.41
CA ILE A 231 11.48 2.79 11.32
C ILE A 231 10.45 3.80 11.84
N THR A 232 10.29 4.92 11.16
CA THR A 232 9.21 5.88 11.40
C THR A 232 7.93 5.40 10.74
N THR A 233 6.89 5.13 11.53
CA THR A 233 5.57 4.70 11.02
C THR A 233 4.60 5.87 11.02
N LEU A 234 3.95 6.09 9.87
CA LEU A 234 2.97 7.14 9.65
C LEU A 234 1.71 6.50 9.03
N VAL A 235 0.57 6.68 9.69
CA VAL A 235 -0.74 6.27 9.15
C VAL A 235 -1.44 7.51 8.61
N SER A 236 -1.97 7.43 7.40
CA SER A 236 -2.65 8.53 6.70
C SER A 236 -3.93 8.02 6.04
N GLY A 237 -4.87 7.56 6.88
CA GLY A 237 -6.16 7.02 6.47
C GLY A 237 -7.34 7.98 6.66
N ALA A 238 -7.09 9.27 6.87
CA ALA A 238 -8.14 10.29 7.05
C ALA A 238 -8.55 10.96 5.73
N GLY A 239 -8.62 10.19 4.63
CA GLY A 239 -8.82 10.70 3.28
C GLY A 239 -10.25 11.12 2.93
N GLY A 240 -11.24 10.83 3.77
CA GLY A 240 -12.62 11.26 3.51
C GLY A 240 -13.72 10.35 4.03
N HIS A 241 -13.44 9.06 4.28
CA HIS A 241 -14.41 8.17 4.91
C HIS A 241 -14.50 8.42 6.43
N SER A 242 -15.52 7.82 7.11
CA SER A 242 -15.74 8.02 8.54
C SER A 242 -14.47 7.78 9.38
N HIS A 243 -14.32 8.52 10.46
CA HIS A 243 -13.17 8.38 11.35
C HIS A 243 -13.25 7.14 12.24
N HIS A 244 -12.07 6.61 12.61
CA HIS A 244 -11.89 5.58 13.64
C HIS A 244 -11.17 6.18 14.84
N GLU A 245 -11.67 5.88 16.05
CA GLU A 245 -11.11 6.38 17.30
C GLU A 245 -9.70 5.85 17.57
N LEU A 246 -8.88 6.68 18.19
CA LEU A 246 -7.51 6.36 18.57
C LEU A 246 -7.40 6.00 20.07
N SER A 247 -6.56 5.03 20.37
CA SER A 247 -6.09 4.76 21.72
C SER A 247 -5.04 5.80 22.11
N THR A 248 -5.45 6.85 22.77
CA THR A 248 -4.52 7.88 23.30
C THR A 248 -3.61 7.33 24.41
N ALA A 249 -3.94 6.17 24.97
CA ALA A 249 -3.13 5.46 25.97
C ALA A 249 -2.03 4.60 25.36
N ASP A 250 -2.00 4.40 24.03
CA ASP A 250 -0.93 3.64 23.39
C ASP A 250 0.42 4.37 23.53
N PRO A 251 1.41 3.78 24.25
CA PRO A 251 2.69 4.45 24.49
C PRO A 251 3.52 4.65 23.21
N ARG A 252 3.16 3.96 22.14
CA ARG A 252 3.81 4.08 20.82
C ARG A 252 3.31 5.33 20.08
N LEU A 253 2.11 5.82 20.37
CA LEU A 253 1.54 6.99 19.71
C LEU A 253 2.30 8.26 20.11
N ALA A 254 2.88 8.94 19.14
CA ALA A 254 3.57 10.21 19.34
C ALA A 254 2.76 11.42 18.82
N PHE A 255 1.89 11.18 17.84
CA PHE A 255 0.89 12.11 17.33
C PHE A 255 -0.32 11.32 16.82
N GLY A 256 -1.53 11.81 17.07
CA GLY A 256 -2.77 11.25 16.55
C GLY A 256 -3.84 12.30 16.36
N ASP A 257 -4.59 12.19 15.26
CA ASP A 257 -5.81 12.97 15.00
C ASP A 257 -6.84 12.04 14.32
N ASP A 258 -7.97 11.87 14.99
CA ASP A 258 -9.11 11.04 14.58
C ASP A 258 -10.37 11.86 14.32
N ARG A 259 -10.23 13.16 14.10
CA ARG A 259 -11.35 14.08 13.97
C ARG A 259 -11.32 14.92 12.69
N ARG A 260 -10.17 15.05 12.06
CA ARG A 260 -9.99 15.91 10.90
C ARG A 260 -9.61 15.09 9.69
N TYR A 261 -10.16 15.47 8.54
CA TYR A 261 -9.74 14.93 7.27
C TYR A 261 -8.46 15.61 6.78
N GLY A 262 -7.63 14.85 6.09
CA GLY A 262 -6.36 15.35 5.59
C GLY A 262 -5.49 14.27 4.96
N ALA A 263 -4.26 14.64 4.66
CA ALA A 263 -3.29 13.77 4.03
C ALA A 263 -1.87 14.07 4.52
N LEU A 264 -0.97 13.13 4.30
CA LEU A 264 0.45 13.27 4.58
C LEU A 264 1.17 13.87 3.36
N ARG A 265 1.89 14.94 3.55
CA ARG A 265 2.82 15.50 2.55
C ARG A 265 4.25 15.11 2.89
N LEU A 266 4.97 14.58 1.91
CA LEU A 266 6.39 14.25 1.98
C LEU A 266 7.17 15.14 1.01
N ARG A 267 8.20 15.81 1.49
CA ARG A 267 9.21 16.46 0.65
C ARG A 267 10.48 15.64 0.74
N LEU A 268 10.78 14.96 -0.37
CA LEU A 268 11.88 14.00 -0.47
C LEU A 268 13.08 14.64 -1.16
N ARG A 269 14.25 14.41 -0.63
CA ARG A 269 15.54 14.59 -1.28
C ARG A 269 16.49 13.51 -0.78
N GLU A 270 17.61 13.31 -1.46
CA GLU A 270 18.56 12.26 -1.08
C GLU A 270 18.87 12.30 0.43
N GLY A 271 18.67 11.18 1.10
CA GLY A 271 18.91 10.99 2.53
C GLY A 271 17.98 11.75 3.49
N VAL A 272 17.02 12.54 2.99
CA VAL A 272 16.14 13.35 3.86
C VAL A 272 14.71 13.33 3.35
N ALA A 273 13.79 12.95 4.23
CA ALA A 273 12.34 13.09 4.04
C ALA A 273 11.78 14.05 5.10
N ARG A 274 11.15 15.15 4.67
CA ARG A 274 10.36 16.02 5.55
C ARG A 274 8.90 15.66 5.38
N TYR A 275 8.22 15.32 6.47
CA TYR A 275 6.79 15.01 6.45
C TYR A 275 5.97 16.10 7.13
N ALA A 276 4.70 16.20 6.74
CA ALA A 276 3.70 17.00 7.42
C ALA A 276 2.30 16.41 7.21
N PHE A 277 1.54 16.20 8.27
CA PHE A 277 0.11 15.95 8.20
C PHE A 277 -0.61 17.28 7.98
N VAL A 278 -1.36 17.38 6.89
CA VAL A 278 -2.02 18.60 6.43
C VAL A 278 -3.50 18.33 6.30
N THR A 279 -4.33 19.10 6.99
CA THR A 279 -5.79 18.98 6.90
C THR A 279 -6.28 19.44 5.52
N ASP A 280 -7.52 19.11 5.19
CA ASP A 280 -8.25 19.62 4.02
C ASP A 280 -8.29 21.15 3.98
N ALA A 281 -8.40 21.82 5.15
CA ALA A 281 -8.29 23.28 5.30
C ALA A 281 -6.85 23.82 5.18
N GLY A 282 -5.82 22.98 5.01
CA GLY A 282 -4.43 23.38 4.85
C GLY A 282 -3.65 23.59 6.14
N ARG A 283 -4.23 23.30 7.30
CA ARG A 283 -3.52 23.41 8.58
C ARG A 283 -2.54 22.24 8.73
N VAL A 284 -1.31 22.52 9.14
CA VAL A 284 -0.34 21.49 9.53
C VAL A 284 -0.59 21.11 10.99
N LEU A 285 -0.82 19.83 11.24
CA LEU A 285 -1.09 19.29 12.58
C LEU A 285 0.16 18.72 13.24
N ASP A 286 0.99 18.02 12.48
CA ASP A 286 2.26 17.45 12.91
C ASP A 286 3.25 17.46 11.75
N SER A 287 4.53 17.61 12.04
CA SER A 287 5.58 17.60 11.04
C SER A 287 6.92 17.18 11.61
N GLY A 288 7.81 16.73 10.75
CA GLY A 288 9.15 16.36 11.17
C GLY A 288 10.05 15.98 10.00
N THR A 289 11.20 15.45 10.36
CA THR A 289 12.24 15.06 9.41
C THR A 289 12.78 13.67 9.74
N VAL A 290 12.75 12.79 8.76
CA VAL A 290 13.44 11.50 8.83
C VAL A 290 14.73 11.59 8.00
N ARG A 291 15.83 11.21 8.62
CA ARG A 291 17.14 11.11 7.97
C ARG A 291 17.47 9.66 7.72
N CYS A 292 17.98 9.37 6.55
CA CYS A 292 18.43 8.04 6.17
C CYS A 292 19.83 8.13 5.58
N ARG A 293 20.67 7.20 5.94
CA ARG A 293 21.96 6.99 5.26
C ARG A 293 21.80 5.83 4.28
N PRO A 294 21.98 6.05 2.97
CA PRO A 294 21.95 4.96 2.01
C PRO A 294 22.94 3.86 2.43
N LEU A 295 22.52 2.61 2.32
CA LEU A 295 23.45 1.48 2.53
C LEU A 295 24.54 1.56 1.46
N ARG A 296 25.77 1.76 1.88
CA ARG A 296 26.92 1.70 0.97
C ARG A 296 27.07 0.24 0.48
N ALA A 297 27.45 0.07 -0.79
CA ALA A 297 27.96 -1.21 -1.24
C ALA A 297 29.13 -1.58 -0.32
N ALA A 298 29.17 -2.82 0.16
CA ALA A 298 30.40 -3.31 0.78
C ALA A 298 31.52 -3.11 -0.23
N THR A 299 32.54 -2.38 0.14
CA THR A 299 33.78 -2.29 -0.65
C THR A 299 34.34 -3.69 -0.74
N PRO A 300 34.68 -4.21 -1.94
CA PRO A 300 35.25 -5.55 -2.12
C PRO A 300 36.56 -5.71 -1.36
#